data_6174358843d2f717e8c069b4068b59b0
#
_entry.id   6174358843d2f717e8c069b4068b59b0
#
_cell.length_a   1.000
_cell.length_b   1.000
_cell.length_c   1.000
_cell.angle_alpha   90.00
_cell.angle_beta   90.00
_cell.angle_gamma   90.00
#
_symmetry.space_group_name_H-M   'P 1'
#
loop_
_entity.id
_entity.type
_entity.pdbx_description
1 polymer ?
#
loop_
_entity_poly.entity_id
_entity_poly.type
_entity_poly.pdbx_seq_one_letter_code
_entity_poly.pdbx_strand_id
1 'polypeptide(L)'
;TFSKVPTPTKTFWVYNRSGNGIRLANVRLEQGNQTGFRVNVDGIYLGQSNGYQVNGLEVRNKDSIRVFVELTTPKNGKTNPQLVEDNLVFTLESAVQQKVNLKAYSWDAELLKNIEVKHDTTIQSTKPIVVQGGIKVNEGATLTIGAGTTLYFSNKAGIDVHGKLKIAGTADKIVTLRGDRLDYMFDYLPYDRVSGQWQGIHFNTSSYDNEINFADIHSTYNGIVCDSSDVNRTTLSLHRSTIHNCQGYGLLATNCNIDISN
;
A
#
# COMPACT_ATOMS: atom_id res chain seq x y z
N THR A 1 3.55 -0.43 7.57
CA THR A 1 2.50 -1.23 6.91
C THR A 1 1.13 -0.89 7.46
N PHE A 2 0.07 -1.31 6.76
CA PHE A 2 -1.31 -1.16 7.23
C PHE A 2 -1.82 -2.45 7.87
N SER A 3 -2.65 -2.33 8.91
CA SER A 3 -3.32 -3.48 9.50
C SER A 3 -4.22 -4.19 8.47
N LYS A 4 -4.28 -5.53 8.56
CA LYS A 4 -5.00 -6.41 7.62
C LYS A 4 -4.55 -6.37 6.15
N VAL A 5 -3.49 -5.63 5.83
CA VAL A 5 -2.88 -5.59 4.51
C VAL A 5 -1.54 -6.30 4.56
N PRO A 6 -1.33 -7.38 3.78
CA PRO A 6 -0.04 -8.06 3.72
C PRO A 6 1.07 -7.12 3.25
N THR A 7 2.24 -7.20 3.87
CA THR A 7 3.43 -6.52 3.34
C THR A 7 3.93 -7.23 2.09
N PRO A 8 4.70 -6.55 1.24
CA PRO A 8 5.58 -7.23 0.31
C PRO A 8 6.54 -8.16 1.05
N THR A 9 6.92 -9.26 0.39
CA THR A 9 7.88 -10.21 0.92
C THR A 9 9.26 -9.56 1.02
N LYS A 10 9.88 -9.62 2.20
CA LYS A 10 11.28 -9.28 2.41
C LYS A 10 12.10 -10.54 2.52
N THR A 11 13.36 -10.50 2.11
CA THR A 11 14.25 -11.67 2.14
C THR A 11 15.60 -11.33 2.73
N PHE A 12 16.19 -12.32 3.41
CA PHE A 12 17.59 -12.28 3.83
C PHE A 12 18.21 -13.68 3.76
N TRP A 13 19.54 -13.72 3.87
CA TRP A 13 20.30 -14.95 3.81
C TRP A 13 20.98 -15.21 5.14
N VAL A 14 21.02 -16.46 5.55
CA VAL A 14 21.79 -16.94 6.72
C VAL A 14 22.93 -17.79 6.20
N TYR A 15 24.16 -17.34 6.39
CA TYR A 15 25.36 -17.96 5.88
C TYR A 15 26.05 -18.82 6.93
N ASN A 16 26.45 -20.05 6.55
CA ASN A 16 27.36 -20.84 7.35
C ASN A 16 28.82 -20.49 7.01
N ARG A 17 29.52 -19.86 7.95
CA ARG A 17 30.93 -19.49 7.84
C ARG A 17 31.82 -20.25 8.82
N SER A 18 31.35 -21.36 9.39
CA SER A 18 32.07 -22.10 10.44
C SER A 18 33.21 -22.97 9.95
N GLY A 19 33.34 -23.17 8.66
CA GLY A 19 34.32 -24.13 8.08
C GLY A 19 33.81 -25.57 7.98
N ASN A 20 32.75 -25.94 8.70
CA ASN A 20 32.09 -27.23 8.70
C ASN A 20 30.61 -27.10 8.37
N GLY A 21 29.93 -28.22 8.02
CA GLY A 21 28.49 -28.27 8.01
C GLY A 21 27.93 -28.00 9.40
N ILE A 22 26.86 -27.24 9.49
CA ILE A 22 26.13 -27.02 10.76
C ILE A 22 24.72 -27.58 10.63
N ARG A 23 24.16 -28.00 11.75
CA ARG A 23 22.78 -28.39 11.82
C ARG A 23 22.04 -27.52 12.82
N LEU A 24 20.94 -26.93 12.33
CA LEU A 24 20.01 -26.16 13.14
C LEU A 24 19.03 -27.14 13.79
N ALA A 25 19.12 -27.30 15.10
CA ALA A 25 18.18 -28.13 15.83
C ALA A 25 16.76 -27.60 15.69
N ASN A 26 16.65 -26.24 15.69
CA ASN A 26 15.35 -25.59 15.55
C ASN A 26 15.49 -24.18 14.97
N VAL A 27 14.55 -23.78 14.09
CA VAL A 27 14.32 -22.40 13.71
C VAL A 27 12.86 -22.07 13.97
N ARG A 28 12.56 -21.02 14.73
CA ARG A 28 11.20 -20.67 15.12
C ARG A 28 10.97 -19.17 15.29
N LEU A 29 9.74 -18.74 15.13
CA LEU A 29 9.28 -17.45 15.65
C LEU A 29 9.16 -17.53 17.17
N GLU A 30 9.73 -16.54 17.88
CA GLU A 30 9.74 -16.53 19.35
C GLU A 30 8.33 -16.41 19.94
N GLN A 31 7.46 -15.61 19.29
CA GLN A 31 6.07 -15.40 19.67
C GLN A 31 5.07 -16.20 18.81
N GLY A 32 5.55 -17.10 17.96
CA GLY A 32 4.69 -17.93 17.10
C GLY A 32 3.88 -17.11 16.10
N ASN A 33 2.54 -17.16 16.20
CA ASN A 33 1.64 -16.43 15.28
C ASN A 33 1.06 -15.13 15.87
N GLN A 34 1.49 -14.71 17.05
CA GLN A 34 0.81 -13.63 17.79
C GLN A 34 1.04 -12.24 17.17
N THR A 35 2.18 -12.04 16.51
CA THR A 35 2.57 -10.75 15.92
C THR A 35 2.10 -10.57 14.48
N GLY A 36 1.70 -11.66 13.81
CA GLY A 36 1.28 -11.66 12.41
C GLY A 36 2.42 -11.82 11.41
N PHE A 37 3.66 -12.06 11.87
CA PHE A 37 4.76 -12.43 10.98
C PHE A 37 4.53 -13.82 10.38
N ARG A 38 4.82 -13.95 9.10
CA ARG A 38 4.82 -15.19 8.33
C ARG A 38 6.21 -15.38 7.75
N VAL A 39 6.81 -16.52 8.04
CA VAL A 39 8.19 -16.80 7.69
C VAL A 39 8.28 -18.12 6.93
N ASN A 40 9.05 -18.12 5.85
CA ASN A 40 9.49 -19.33 5.17
C ASN A 40 11.01 -19.40 5.29
N VAL A 41 11.51 -20.52 5.79
CA VAL A 41 12.93 -20.80 5.96
C VAL A 41 13.31 -21.91 5.02
N ASP A 42 14.08 -21.61 4.00
CA ASP A 42 14.61 -22.55 3.01
C ASP A 42 13.52 -23.45 2.37
N GLY A 43 12.39 -22.84 1.98
CA GLY A 43 11.25 -23.55 1.40
C GLY A 43 10.23 -24.07 2.42
N ILE A 44 10.53 -24.06 3.72
CA ILE A 44 9.63 -24.56 4.76
C ILE A 44 8.90 -23.39 5.42
N TYR A 45 7.58 -23.36 5.28
CA TYR A 45 6.74 -22.33 5.91
C TYR A 45 6.55 -22.64 7.41
N LEU A 46 6.84 -21.67 8.27
CA LEU A 46 6.63 -21.77 9.70
C LEU A 46 5.15 -21.52 10.04
N GLY A 47 4.31 -22.54 9.83
CA GLY A 47 2.87 -22.48 10.02
C GLY A 47 2.36 -23.31 11.19
N GLN A 48 1.04 -23.28 11.40
CA GLN A 48 0.40 -24.02 12.47
C GLN A 48 0.67 -25.54 12.39
N SER A 49 0.74 -26.10 11.18
CA SER A 49 0.97 -27.54 10.96
C SER A 49 2.30 -28.05 11.50
N ASN A 50 3.28 -27.18 11.66
CA ASN A 50 4.61 -27.53 12.19
C ASN A 50 4.95 -26.76 13.48
N GLY A 51 3.93 -26.20 14.17
CA GLY A 51 4.10 -25.46 15.41
C GLY A 51 4.91 -24.18 15.28
N TYR A 52 4.84 -23.52 14.09
CA TYR A 52 5.58 -22.28 13.78
C TYR A 52 7.10 -22.42 13.85
N GLN A 53 7.61 -23.62 13.54
CA GLN A 53 9.02 -23.96 13.59
C GLN A 53 9.42 -24.97 12.51
N VAL A 54 10.72 -25.05 12.26
CA VAL A 54 11.35 -26.14 11.50
C VAL A 54 12.48 -26.72 12.33
N ASN A 55 12.66 -28.05 12.28
CA ASN A 55 13.68 -28.77 13.04
C ASN A 55 14.65 -29.50 12.09
N GLY A 56 15.90 -29.64 12.54
CA GLY A 56 16.90 -30.45 11.88
C GLY A 56 17.37 -29.94 10.52
N LEU A 57 17.34 -28.63 10.30
CA LEU A 57 17.76 -28.02 9.03
C LEU A 57 19.29 -28.01 8.94
N GLU A 58 19.82 -28.59 7.88
CA GLU A 58 21.26 -28.62 7.62
C GLU A 58 21.69 -27.44 6.73
N VAL A 59 22.80 -26.80 7.11
CA VAL A 59 23.45 -25.78 6.28
C VAL A 59 24.90 -26.20 6.06
N ARG A 60 25.21 -26.59 4.82
CA ARG A 60 26.55 -27.10 4.44
C ARG A 60 27.62 -26.04 4.64
N ASN A 61 28.87 -26.50 4.68
CA ASN A 61 30.01 -25.58 4.77
C ASN A 61 30.02 -24.58 3.58
N LYS A 62 30.20 -23.31 3.88
CA LYS A 62 30.19 -22.19 2.91
C LYS A 62 28.87 -22.02 2.16
N ASP A 63 27.81 -22.66 2.61
CA ASP A 63 26.46 -22.55 2.05
C ASP A 63 25.60 -21.57 2.84
N SER A 64 24.39 -21.31 2.37
CA SER A 64 23.42 -20.42 2.98
C SER A 64 22.01 -20.91 2.79
N ILE A 65 21.12 -20.50 3.68
CA ILE A 65 19.67 -20.68 3.54
C ILE A 65 19.00 -19.34 3.32
N ARG A 66 17.93 -19.34 2.56
CA ARG A 66 17.14 -18.14 2.26
C ARG A 66 15.93 -18.07 3.15
N VAL A 67 15.69 -16.90 3.72
CA VAL A 67 14.53 -16.64 4.55
C VAL A 67 13.65 -15.59 3.90
N PHE A 68 12.35 -15.88 3.83
CA PHE A 68 11.32 -14.96 3.34
C PHE A 68 10.42 -14.57 4.49
N VAL A 69 10.12 -13.29 4.60
CA VAL A 69 9.31 -12.72 5.68
C VAL A 69 8.22 -11.83 5.12
N GLU A 70 7.01 -12.04 5.58
CA GLU A 70 5.86 -11.18 5.37
C GLU A 70 5.23 -10.85 6.72
N LEU A 71 4.45 -9.77 6.75
CA LEU A 71 3.71 -9.36 7.93
C LEU A 71 2.27 -9.00 7.55
N THR A 72 1.31 -9.51 8.31
CA THR A 72 -0.08 -9.06 8.28
C THR A 72 -0.55 -8.86 9.71
N THR A 73 -0.59 -7.61 10.16
CA THR A 73 -0.96 -7.30 11.54
C THR A 73 -2.48 -7.25 11.72
N PRO A 74 -3.00 -7.63 12.90
CA PRO A 74 -4.37 -7.34 13.28
C PRO A 74 -4.56 -5.83 13.48
N LYS A 75 -5.81 -5.37 13.55
CA LYS A 75 -6.12 -4.01 14.02
C LYS A 75 -5.75 -3.88 15.50
N ASN A 76 -5.23 -2.73 15.89
CA ASN A 76 -4.78 -2.44 17.25
C ASN A 76 -5.62 -1.34 17.95
N GLY A 77 -6.55 -0.70 17.25
CA GLY A 77 -7.42 0.36 17.77
C GLY A 77 -6.74 1.72 17.96
N LYS A 78 -5.47 1.88 17.56
CA LYS A 78 -4.72 3.12 17.73
C LYS A 78 -4.81 4.02 16.49
N THR A 79 -4.65 5.31 16.70
CA THR A 79 -4.63 6.31 15.62
C THR A 79 -3.26 6.44 14.97
N ASN A 80 -2.18 6.16 15.71
CA ASN A 80 -0.80 6.28 15.25
C ASN A 80 -0.20 4.90 14.99
N PRO A 81 0.81 4.79 14.11
CA PRO A 81 1.53 3.56 13.88
C PRO A 81 2.11 2.97 15.17
N GLN A 82 1.93 1.66 15.37
CA GLN A 82 2.46 0.92 16.51
C GLN A 82 3.58 0.00 16.07
N LEU A 83 4.62 -0.11 16.90
CA LEU A 83 5.71 -1.05 16.67
C LEU A 83 5.19 -2.49 16.87
N VAL A 84 5.56 -3.36 15.93
CA VAL A 84 5.32 -4.80 15.98
C VAL A 84 6.66 -5.48 15.82
N GLU A 85 7.03 -6.30 16.78
CA GLU A 85 8.31 -6.99 16.83
C GLU A 85 8.15 -8.48 17.13
N ASP A 86 9.04 -9.28 16.55
CA ASP A 86 9.29 -10.67 16.89
C ASP A 86 10.74 -11.03 16.61
N ASN A 87 11.20 -12.15 17.11
CA ASN A 87 12.51 -12.68 16.79
C ASN A 87 12.38 -14.01 16.04
N LEU A 88 13.09 -14.14 14.93
CA LEU A 88 13.35 -15.43 14.33
C LEU A 88 14.60 -16.01 15.02
N VAL A 89 14.41 -17.10 15.77
CA VAL A 89 15.44 -17.72 16.59
C VAL A 89 15.98 -18.96 15.87
N PHE A 90 17.28 -19.00 15.66
CA PHE A 90 18.04 -20.12 15.12
C PHE A 90 18.79 -20.79 16.26
N THR A 91 18.47 -22.05 16.56
CA THR A 91 19.14 -22.83 17.61
C THR A 91 19.99 -23.91 16.94
N LEU A 92 21.30 -23.90 17.19
CA LEU A 92 22.21 -24.96 16.74
C LEU A 92 22.08 -26.21 17.61
N GLU A 93 22.54 -27.36 17.13
CA GLU A 93 22.61 -28.58 17.94
C GLU A 93 23.50 -28.43 19.18
N SER A 94 24.45 -27.51 19.16
CA SER A 94 25.27 -27.12 20.32
C SER A 94 24.51 -26.27 21.35
N ALA A 95 23.20 -26.06 21.20
CA ALA A 95 22.33 -25.20 21.97
C ALA A 95 22.64 -23.69 21.88
N VAL A 96 23.57 -23.27 21.06
CA VAL A 96 23.85 -21.85 20.78
C VAL A 96 22.67 -21.27 19.99
N GLN A 97 22.20 -20.10 20.41
CA GLN A 97 21.11 -19.38 19.73
C GLN A 97 21.63 -18.12 19.06
N GLN A 98 21.10 -17.90 17.85
CA GLN A 98 21.22 -16.63 17.13
C GLN A 98 19.81 -16.10 16.85
N LYS A 99 19.63 -14.80 16.92
CA LYS A 99 18.33 -14.16 16.70
C LYS A 99 18.42 -13.11 15.59
N VAL A 100 17.44 -13.10 14.73
CA VAL A 100 17.19 -12.00 13.79
C VAL A 100 15.93 -11.27 14.25
N ASN A 101 16.08 -9.99 14.59
CA ASN A 101 14.93 -9.19 15.00
C ASN A 101 14.11 -8.79 13.77
N LEU A 102 12.85 -9.12 13.80
CA LEU A 102 11.83 -8.74 12.81
C LEU A 102 11.01 -7.61 13.40
N LYS A 103 11.03 -6.44 12.76
CA LYS A 103 10.23 -5.32 13.25
C LYS A 103 9.60 -4.51 12.12
N ALA A 104 8.43 -3.97 12.39
CA ALA A 104 7.71 -3.07 11.51
C ALA A 104 6.80 -2.14 12.31
N TYR A 105 6.42 -1.02 11.71
CA TYR A 105 5.35 -0.19 12.24
C TYR A 105 4.04 -0.53 11.53
N SER A 106 3.00 -0.88 12.29
CA SER A 106 1.64 -1.17 11.81
C SER A 106 0.71 -0.01 12.12
N TRP A 107 -0.02 0.44 11.13
CA TRP A 107 -0.96 1.54 11.22
C TRP A 107 -2.36 1.03 10.90
N ASP A 108 -3.32 1.27 11.80
CA ASP A 108 -4.70 0.92 11.55
C ASP A 108 -5.26 1.73 10.39
N ALA A 109 -5.78 1.02 9.40
CA ALA A 109 -6.39 1.58 8.22
C ALA A 109 -7.82 1.07 8.02
N GLU A 110 -8.64 1.86 7.35
CA GLU A 110 -9.89 1.40 6.77
C GLU A 110 -9.59 0.75 5.42
N LEU A 111 -10.29 -0.34 5.10
CA LEU A 111 -10.10 -1.06 3.84
C LEU A 111 -11.36 -0.95 3.00
N LEU A 112 -11.25 -0.30 1.86
CA LEU A 112 -12.27 -0.23 0.81
C LEU A 112 -11.87 -1.19 -0.32
N LYS A 113 -12.79 -2.07 -0.73
CA LYS A 113 -12.49 -3.07 -1.76
C LYS A 113 -13.57 -3.10 -2.83
N ASN A 114 -13.15 -2.84 -4.08
CA ASN A 114 -14.04 -2.81 -5.26
C ASN A 114 -15.31 -1.98 -5.00
N ILE A 115 -15.12 -0.69 -4.68
CA ILE A 115 -16.22 0.18 -4.30
C ILE A 115 -16.97 0.65 -5.55
N GLU A 116 -18.28 0.51 -5.52
CA GLU A 116 -19.20 1.07 -6.50
C GLU A 116 -20.10 2.12 -5.81
N VAL A 117 -19.94 3.37 -6.20
CA VAL A 117 -20.70 4.51 -5.67
C VAL A 117 -21.94 4.70 -6.53
N LYS A 118 -23.11 4.30 -6.03
CA LYS A 118 -24.41 4.35 -6.73
C LYS A 118 -25.27 5.54 -6.33
N HIS A 119 -24.93 6.19 -5.23
CA HIS A 119 -25.63 7.35 -4.67
C HIS A 119 -24.59 8.33 -4.12
N ASP A 120 -24.98 9.54 -3.87
CA ASP A 120 -24.10 10.55 -3.29
C ASP A 120 -23.47 10.04 -1.99
N THR A 121 -22.15 9.99 -1.99
CA THR A 121 -21.37 9.36 -0.93
C THR A 121 -20.21 10.26 -0.56
N THR A 122 -19.95 10.38 0.74
CA THR A 122 -18.79 11.12 1.25
C THR A 122 -17.81 10.17 1.92
N ILE A 123 -16.55 10.24 1.53
CA ILE A 123 -15.43 9.59 2.19
C ILE A 123 -14.64 10.68 2.92
N GLN A 124 -14.58 10.59 4.24
CA GLN A 124 -13.77 11.47 5.08
C GLN A 124 -13.25 10.71 6.28
N SER A 125 -11.94 10.72 6.50
CA SER A 125 -11.31 10.03 7.61
C SER A 125 -10.00 10.70 8.00
N THR A 126 -9.71 10.68 9.31
CA THR A 126 -8.38 11.02 9.84
C THR A 126 -7.44 9.81 9.90
N LYS A 127 -7.97 8.61 9.66
CA LYS A 127 -7.19 7.37 9.52
C LYS A 127 -6.88 7.11 8.06
N PRO A 128 -5.79 6.40 7.76
CA PRO A 128 -5.51 5.97 6.40
C PRO A 128 -6.66 5.12 5.85
N ILE A 129 -6.97 5.32 4.58
CA ILE A 129 -7.93 4.47 3.86
C ILE A 129 -7.17 3.78 2.74
N VAL A 130 -7.16 2.45 2.75
CA VAL A 130 -6.55 1.63 1.69
C VAL A 130 -7.62 1.21 0.70
N VAL A 131 -7.40 1.51 -0.57
CA VAL A 131 -8.33 1.18 -1.66
C VAL A 131 -7.75 0.04 -2.48
N GLN A 132 -8.46 -1.10 -2.51
CA GLN A 132 -8.12 -2.27 -3.32
C GLN A 132 -9.16 -2.46 -4.43
N GLY A 133 -8.71 -2.71 -5.66
CA GLY A 133 -9.57 -2.94 -6.81
C GLY A 133 -10.26 -1.69 -7.37
N GLY A 134 -10.09 -0.53 -6.71
CA GLY A 134 -10.55 0.77 -7.20
C GLY A 134 -11.92 1.20 -6.69
N ILE A 135 -12.30 2.41 -7.14
CA ILE A 135 -13.60 3.05 -6.87
C ILE A 135 -14.22 3.40 -8.22
N LYS A 136 -15.44 2.93 -8.46
CA LYS A 136 -16.25 3.33 -9.59
C LYS A 136 -17.36 4.26 -9.13
N VAL A 137 -17.48 5.44 -9.73
CA VAL A 137 -18.58 6.37 -9.48
C VAL A 137 -19.56 6.28 -10.64
N ASN A 138 -20.75 5.77 -10.37
CA ASN A 138 -21.79 5.57 -11.40
C ASN A 138 -22.41 6.90 -11.82
N GLU A 139 -22.99 6.93 -13.00
CA GLU A 139 -23.79 8.06 -13.50
C GLU A 139 -24.88 8.44 -12.51
N GLY A 140 -25.08 9.74 -12.33
CA GLY A 140 -26.04 10.29 -11.37
C GLY A 140 -25.61 10.26 -9.90
N ALA A 141 -24.46 9.67 -9.58
CA ALA A 141 -23.88 9.67 -8.24
C ALA A 141 -22.73 10.66 -8.11
N THR A 142 -22.58 11.22 -6.92
CA THR A 142 -21.43 12.08 -6.56
C THR A 142 -20.58 11.39 -5.49
N LEU A 143 -19.29 11.23 -5.73
CA LEU A 143 -18.32 10.90 -4.69
C LEU A 143 -17.67 12.19 -4.18
N THR A 144 -17.80 12.46 -2.89
CA THR A 144 -17.05 13.55 -2.24
C THR A 144 -15.93 12.97 -1.37
N ILE A 145 -14.69 13.45 -1.55
CA ILE A 145 -13.56 13.15 -0.68
C ILE A 145 -13.28 14.38 0.14
N GLY A 146 -13.49 14.28 1.45
CA GLY A 146 -13.42 15.41 2.39
C GLY A 146 -12.00 15.77 2.81
N ALA A 147 -11.84 17.01 3.28
CA ALA A 147 -10.57 17.60 3.66
C ALA A 147 -9.77 16.76 4.68
N GLY A 148 -8.47 16.65 4.45
CA GLY A 148 -7.54 15.91 5.30
C GLY A 148 -7.56 14.38 5.12
N THR A 149 -8.38 13.87 4.20
CA THR A 149 -8.43 12.44 3.89
C THR A 149 -7.22 12.01 3.07
N THR A 150 -6.62 10.88 3.42
CA THR A 150 -5.59 10.22 2.61
C THR A 150 -6.09 8.86 2.12
N LEU A 151 -6.12 8.69 0.80
CA LEU A 151 -6.42 7.41 0.14
C LEU A 151 -5.12 6.78 -0.37
N TYR A 152 -4.90 5.54 0.01
CA TYR A 152 -3.76 4.71 -0.39
C TYR A 152 -4.24 3.64 -1.37
N PHE A 153 -3.86 3.75 -2.62
CA PHE A 153 -4.32 2.86 -3.67
C PHE A 153 -3.36 1.69 -3.88
N SER A 154 -3.88 0.49 -3.83
CA SER A 154 -3.13 -0.72 -4.21
C SER A 154 -2.91 -0.78 -5.72
N ASN A 155 -1.94 -1.58 -6.14
CA ASN A 155 -1.61 -1.78 -7.55
C ASN A 155 -2.88 -2.09 -8.38
N LYS A 156 -3.01 -1.42 -9.53
CA LYS A 156 -4.16 -1.45 -10.46
C LYS A 156 -5.45 -0.81 -9.94
N ALA A 157 -5.51 -0.35 -8.69
CA ALA A 157 -6.64 0.44 -8.23
C ALA A 157 -6.61 1.84 -8.85
N GLY A 158 -7.76 2.46 -8.99
CA GLY A 158 -7.94 3.82 -9.50
C GLY A 158 -9.32 4.36 -9.14
N ILE A 159 -9.64 5.56 -9.59
CA ILE A 159 -10.99 6.13 -9.49
C ILE A 159 -11.53 6.27 -10.91
N ASP A 160 -12.57 5.51 -11.24
CA ASP A 160 -13.25 5.52 -12.53
C ASP A 160 -14.59 6.26 -12.38
N VAL A 161 -14.72 7.42 -13.02
CA VAL A 161 -15.79 8.38 -12.77
C VAL A 161 -16.71 8.48 -14.00
N HIS A 162 -17.91 7.94 -13.89
CA HIS A 162 -18.99 8.13 -14.85
C HIS A 162 -19.99 9.21 -14.37
N GLY A 163 -20.11 9.38 -13.06
CA GLY A 163 -20.87 10.43 -12.39
C GLY A 163 -20.04 11.67 -12.09
N LYS A 164 -20.03 12.10 -10.84
CA LYS A 164 -19.30 13.28 -10.37
C LYS A 164 -18.30 12.95 -9.26
N LEU A 165 -17.11 13.52 -9.34
CA LEU A 165 -16.11 13.49 -8.27
C LEU A 165 -15.88 14.89 -7.72
N LYS A 166 -15.91 15.00 -6.40
CA LYS A 166 -15.56 16.22 -5.67
C LYS A 166 -14.46 15.94 -4.66
N ILE A 167 -13.27 16.48 -4.88
CA ILE A 167 -12.18 16.46 -3.91
C ILE A 167 -12.17 17.84 -3.22
N ALA A 168 -12.55 17.84 -1.95
CA ALA A 168 -12.84 19.06 -1.19
C ALA A 168 -11.79 19.29 -0.09
N GLY A 169 -10.51 19.39 -0.48
CA GLY A 169 -9.44 19.80 0.43
C GLY A 169 -9.50 21.28 0.81
N THR A 170 -8.68 21.66 1.78
CA THR A 170 -8.45 23.06 2.18
C THR A 170 -6.93 23.29 2.32
N ALA A 171 -6.51 24.56 2.38
CA ALA A 171 -5.10 24.90 2.53
C ALA A 171 -4.43 24.23 3.75
N ASP A 172 -5.17 24.08 4.86
CA ASP A 172 -4.68 23.45 6.09
C ASP A 172 -4.90 21.92 6.12
N LYS A 173 -5.78 21.40 5.27
CA LYS A 173 -6.19 19.98 5.24
C LYS A 173 -6.34 19.50 3.81
N ILE A 174 -5.20 19.34 3.13
CA ILE A 174 -5.19 18.82 1.77
C ILE A 174 -5.70 17.37 1.74
N VAL A 175 -6.24 16.96 0.60
CA VAL A 175 -6.58 15.57 0.31
C VAL A 175 -5.40 14.93 -0.40
N THR A 176 -4.95 13.78 0.08
CA THR A 176 -3.82 13.07 -0.53
C THR A 176 -4.28 11.76 -1.18
N LEU A 177 -3.96 11.59 -2.46
CA LEU A 177 -4.21 10.37 -3.23
C LEU A 177 -2.88 9.79 -3.70
N ARG A 178 -2.50 8.60 -3.20
CA ARG A 178 -1.17 8.04 -3.43
C ARG A 178 -1.17 6.50 -3.47
N GLY A 179 -0.04 5.92 -3.86
CA GLY A 179 0.16 4.46 -3.74
C GLY A 179 0.21 3.97 -2.29
N ASP A 180 -0.13 2.71 -2.07
CA ASP A 180 -0.23 2.10 -0.74
C ASP A 180 1.11 1.62 -0.15
N ARG A 181 2.20 1.73 -0.91
CA ARG A 181 3.54 1.37 -0.45
C ARG A 181 4.11 2.43 0.50
N LEU A 182 4.45 2.03 1.73
CA LEU A 182 5.05 2.88 2.76
C LEU A 182 6.53 2.57 3.00
N ASP A 183 7.10 1.63 2.26
CA ASP A 183 8.49 1.22 2.35
C ASP A 183 9.38 1.95 1.32
N TYR A 184 10.59 1.50 1.19
CA TYR A 184 11.58 2.03 0.26
C TYR A 184 11.85 1.02 -0.85
N MET A 185 12.00 1.50 -2.09
CA MET A 185 12.51 0.71 -3.20
C MET A 185 14.02 0.49 -3.05
N PHE A 186 14.74 1.55 -2.70
CA PHE A 186 16.15 1.58 -2.34
C PHE A 186 16.31 2.49 -1.11
N ASP A 187 17.39 2.40 -0.37
CA ASP A 187 17.61 3.18 0.86
C ASP A 187 17.41 4.69 0.69
N TYR A 188 17.67 5.20 -0.51
CA TYR A 188 17.50 6.62 -0.87
C TYR A 188 16.16 6.94 -1.56
N LEU A 189 15.36 5.93 -1.97
CA LEU A 189 14.16 6.11 -2.77
C LEU A 189 12.92 5.52 -2.08
N PRO A 190 12.16 6.32 -1.34
CA PRO A 190 10.88 5.87 -0.80
C PRO A 190 9.88 5.63 -1.93
N TYR A 191 9.02 4.63 -1.78
CA TYR A 191 7.95 4.35 -2.75
C TYR A 191 7.01 5.54 -2.94
N ASP A 192 6.94 6.45 -2.01
CA ASP A 192 6.20 7.70 -2.12
C ASP A 192 6.60 8.56 -3.35
N ARG A 193 7.84 8.40 -3.80
CA ARG A 193 8.40 9.09 -4.98
C ARG A 193 8.45 8.22 -6.23
N VAL A 194 7.99 6.98 -6.15
CA VAL A 194 7.98 6.06 -7.30
C VAL A 194 6.67 6.17 -8.04
N SER A 195 6.74 6.38 -9.35
CA SER A 195 5.57 6.43 -10.24
C SER A 195 4.98 5.04 -10.51
N GLY A 196 3.79 4.99 -11.12
CA GLY A 196 3.19 3.75 -11.63
C GLY A 196 2.62 2.79 -10.58
N GLN A 197 2.32 3.27 -9.36
CA GLN A 197 1.80 2.43 -8.30
C GLN A 197 0.29 2.19 -8.37
N TRP A 198 -0.47 3.12 -8.95
CA TRP A 198 -1.92 3.04 -9.13
C TRP A 198 -2.36 3.77 -10.40
N GLN A 199 -3.59 3.58 -10.84
CA GLN A 199 -4.03 4.02 -12.17
C GLN A 199 -4.29 5.52 -12.28
N GLY A 200 -4.59 6.21 -11.15
CA GLY A 200 -5.00 7.60 -11.12
C GLY A 200 -6.51 7.77 -11.20
N ILE A 201 -6.96 8.94 -11.68
CA ILE A 201 -8.38 9.32 -11.81
C ILE A 201 -8.73 9.36 -13.29
N HIS A 202 -9.81 8.70 -13.67
CA HIS A 202 -10.33 8.67 -15.03
C HIS A 202 -11.75 9.23 -15.08
N PHE A 203 -11.95 10.33 -15.79
CA PHE A 203 -13.26 10.92 -16.09
C PHE A 203 -13.75 10.46 -17.45
N ASN A 204 -14.81 9.69 -17.45
CA ASN A 204 -15.45 9.16 -18.65
C ASN A 204 -16.27 10.25 -19.39
N THR A 205 -16.66 9.99 -20.62
CA THR A 205 -17.45 10.88 -21.50
C THR A 205 -18.73 11.41 -20.87
N SER A 206 -19.33 10.68 -19.94
CA SER A 206 -20.56 11.08 -19.21
C SER A 206 -20.31 11.93 -17.98
N SER A 207 -19.03 12.09 -17.58
CA SER A 207 -18.65 12.74 -16.32
C SER A 207 -18.45 14.24 -16.51
N TYR A 208 -19.19 15.06 -15.77
CA TYR A 208 -19.15 16.52 -15.82
C TYR A 208 -19.18 17.13 -14.44
N ASP A 209 -18.84 18.42 -14.38
CA ASP A 209 -18.87 19.25 -13.16
C ASP A 209 -18.01 18.69 -12.02
N ASN A 210 -16.93 18.00 -12.39
CA ASN A 210 -15.97 17.47 -11.41
C ASN A 210 -15.15 18.60 -10.81
N GLU A 211 -14.87 18.50 -9.52
CA GLU A 211 -14.14 19.52 -8.78
C GLU A 211 -12.98 18.90 -8.00
N ILE A 212 -11.76 19.42 -8.19
CA ILE A 212 -10.59 19.02 -7.41
C ILE A 212 -9.95 20.29 -6.82
N ASN A 213 -10.02 20.42 -5.50
CA ASN A 213 -9.46 21.52 -4.77
C ASN A 213 -8.52 21.06 -3.65
N PHE A 214 -7.33 21.65 -3.54
CA PHE A 214 -6.34 21.35 -2.52
C PHE A 214 -6.08 19.85 -2.39
N ALA A 215 -5.70 19.23 -3.51
CA ALA A 215 -5.32 17.84 -3.60
C ALA A 215 -3.83 17.68 -3.90
N ASP A 216 -3.26 16.61 -3.35
CA ASP A 216 -1.95 16.07 -3.73
C ASP A 216 -2.18 14.68 -4.34
N ILE A 217 -1.93 14.55 -5.64
CA ILE A 217 -2.17 13.32 -6.42
C ILE A 217 -0.83 12.84 -6.95
N HIS A 218 -0.34 11.70 -6.49
CA HIS A 218 0.98 11.25 -6.91
C HIS A 218 1.17 9.73 -6.96
N SER A 219 2.32 9.35 -7.49
CA SER A 219 2.73 7.94 -7.65
C SER A 219 1.85 7.14 -8.61
N THR A 220 1.20 7.80 -9.54
CA THR A 220 0.23 7.22 -10.48
C THR A 220 0.89 6.65 -11.73
N TYR A 221 0.13 5.84 -12.48
CA TYR A 221 0.42 5.60 -13.90
C TYR A 221 0.12 6.88 -14.70
N ASN A 222 -1.15 7.30 -14.80
CA ASN A 222 -1.53 8.66 -15.21
C ASN A 222 -2.19 9.37 -14.02
N GLY A 223 -1.92 10.65 -13.82
CA GLY A 223 -2.53 11.42 -12.72
C GLY A 223 -4.03 11.55 -12.91
N ILE A 224 -4.43 12.29 -13.93
CA ILE A 224 -5.83 12.51 -14.32
C ILE A 224 -5.94 12.28 -15.83
N VAL A 225 -6.98 11.55 -16.24
CA VAL A 225 -7.36 11.37 -17.63
C VAL A 225 -8.80 11.86 -17.80
N CYS A 226 -9.06 12.71 -18.78
CA CYS A 226 -10.38 13.17 -19.18
C CYS A 226 -10.66 12.72 -20.62
N ASP A 227 -11.67 11.89 -20.79
CA ASP A 227 -12.12 11.45 -22.12
C ASP A 227 -12.80 12.60 -22.90
N SER A 228 -12.93 12.42 -24.20
CA SER A 228 -13.66 13.33 -25.07
C SER A 228 -15.12 13.47 -24.62
N SER A 229 -15.57 14.72 -24.46
CA SER A 229 -16.91 15.04 -23.93
C SER A 229 -17.43 16.33 -24.56
N ASP A 230 -18.67 16.74 -24.22
CA ASP A 230 -19.25 17.99 -24.70
C ASP A 230 -18.45 19.19 -24.17
N VAL A 231 -17.80 19.91 -25.07
CA VAL A 231 -16.96 21.08 -24.74
C VAL A 231 -17.74 22.29 -24.20
N ASN A 232 -19.08 22.30 -24.35
CA ASN A 232 -19.95 23.33 -23.78
C ASN A 232 -20.24 23.09 -22.29
N ARG A 233 -19.83 21.94 -21.74
CA ARG A 233 -19.97 21.60 -20.34
C ARG A 233 -18.58 21.41 -19.71
N THR A 234 -18.39 21.89 -18.49
CA THR A 234 -17.14 21.70 -17.76
C THR A 234 -16.99 20.25 -17.34
N THR A 235 -15.95 19.58 -17.81
CA THR A 235 -15.60 18.23 -17.39
C THR A 235 -14.90 18.27 -16.03
N LEU A 236 -13.92 19.18 -15.85
CA LEU A 236 -13.10 19.26 -14.65
C LEU A 236 -12.73 20.70 -14.31
N SER A 237 -12.92 21.07 -13.04
CA SER A 237 -12.32 22.25 -12.40
C SER A 237 -11.23 21.78 -11.44
N LEU A 238 -9.99 22.14 -11.72
CA LEU A 238 -8.79 21.72 -10.97
C LEU A 238 -8.07 22.93 -10.41
N HIS A 239 -8.13 23.12 -9.10
CA HIS A 239 -7.59 24.30 -8.45
C HIS A 239 -6.68 23.97 -7.27
N ARG A 240 -5.63 24.76 -7.04
CA ARG A 240 -4.75 24.70 -5.87
C ARG A 240 -4.28 23.28 -5.54
N SER A 241 -3.96 22.51 -6.55
CA SER A 241 -3.64 21.09 -6.42
C SER A 241 -2.32 20.75 -7.06
N THR A 242 -1.67 19.72 -6.58
CA THR A 242 -0.40 19.22 -7.10
C THR A 242 -0.58 17.83 -7.68
N ILE A 243 -0.04 17.61 -8.88
CA ILE A 243 0.02 16.30 -9.53
C ILE A 243 1.48 16.02 -9.85
N HIS A 244 2.04 14.93 -9.33
CA HIS A 244 3.45 14.65 -9.52
C HIS A 244 3.77 13.14 -9.48
N ASN A 245 5.00 12.78 -9.85
CA ASN A 245 5.47 11.39 -9.89
C ASN A 245 4.51 10.46 -10.67
N CYS A 246 4.06 10.92 -11.82
CA CYS A 246 3.28 10.12 -12.75
C CYS A 246 4.22 9.41 -13.73
N GLN A 247 3.93 8.16 -14.09
CA GLN A 247 4.72 7.40 -15.07
C GLN A 247 4.44 7.88 -16.49
N GLY A 248 3.17 8.16 -16.78
CA GLY A 248 2.71 8.75 -18.04
C GLY A 248 2.42 10.24 -17.88
N TYR A 249 1.19 10.63 -18.07
CA TYR A 249 0.75 12.03 -18.01
C TYR A 249 0.36 12.44 -16.59
N GLY A 250 0.68 13.68 -16.20
CA GLY A 250 0.09 14.31 -15.01
C GLY A 250 -1.40 14.59 -15.25
N LEU A 251 -1.72 15.23 -16.38
CA LEU A 251 -3.08 15.44 -16.88
C LEU A 251 -3.12 15.14 -18.37
N LEU A 252 -4.03 14.28 -18.80
CA LEU A 252 -4.36 14.01 -20.18
C LEU A 252 -5.82 14.38 -20.42
N ALA A 253 -6.07 15.40 -21.24
CA ALA A 253 -7.41 15.85 -21.58
C ALA A 253 -7.60 15.78 -23.09
N THR A 254 -8.62 15.08 -23.54
CA THR A 254 -8.91 14.88 -24.96
C THR A 254 -10.26 15.50 -25.30
N ASN A 255 -10.23 16.60 -26.05
CA ASN A 255 -11.46 17.26 -26.56
C ASN A 255 -12.55 17.39 -25.48
N CYS A 256 -12.24 18.03 -24.37
CA CYS A 256 -13.12 18.29 -23.23
C CYS A 256 -12.86 19.69 -22.65
N ASN A 257 -13.79 20.22 -21.88
CA ASN A 257 -13.66 21.53 -21.24
C ASN A 257 -13.12 21.38 -19.82
N ILE A 258 -11.95 21.96 -19.56
CA ILE A 258 -11.30 21.95 -18.24
C ILE A 258 -10.94 23.37 -17.81
N ASP A 259 -11.14 23.67 -16.53
CA ASP A 259 -10.73 24.92 -15.88
C ASP A 259 -9.63 24.62 -14.85
N ILE A 260 -8.47 25.25 -15.05
CA ILE A 260 -7.30 25.04 -14.18
C ILE A 260 -6.82 26.39 -13.67
N SER A 261 -6.70 26.49 -12.36
CA SER A 261 -6.07 27.64 -11.71
C SER A 261 -5.33 27.26 -10.42
N ASN A 262 -4.38 28.13 -10.04
CA ASN A 262 -3.62 27.98 -8.81
C ASN A 262 -3.94 29.13 -7.83
#